data_d05f2dc0aae160d4ee04e27bc28b289f
#
_entry.id   d05f2dc0aae160d4ee04e27bc28b289f
#
_cell.length_a   1.000
_cell.length_b   1.000
_cell.length_c   1.000
_cell.angle_alpha   90.00
_cell.angle_beta   90.00
_cell.angle_gamma   90.00
#
_symmetry.space_group_name_H-M   'P 1'
#
loop_
_entity.id
_entity.type
_entity.pdbx_description
1 polymer ?
#
loop_
_entity_poly.entity_id
_entity_poly.type
_entity_poly.pdbx_seq_one_letter_code
_entity_poly.pdbx_strand_id
1 'polypeptide(L)'
;MKRLLRAILGRLPIGWLQLTHSRPRFAAALAGVAFANVLVFVQLGIMNSMATATMKPYGFFNADIMISSGDANSMTEGGNVARQWLLQALGDPQVVSGAGLFVGNVSWQRPTKTLGLTTYGLDPTIGFFAPAIAGKAAVLQLPGAGLLDRFSRGLPKDVAAAIRPQTPLSFEVSGETLTLFDTFAGGGGFGGDGYMMLSDQSFLRLFPARTSAAPDHILLRIAAGADPDTVAARLAGLISDKSLRVRSFAAAAQEDLSYQQTKRPTGIIFGFGVIIGILVGIVIVYQVLSTDVSDHMREYATFKAMGYSHRFFLGIVLEEALILGVLGFIPGFLVGTAILTGMAAATTLPLQMTFGMAASVFVGTVIACTLSGAIATRRLVRADPADLF
;
A
#
# COMPACT_ATOMS: atom_id res chain seq x y z
N MET A 1 16.97 30.27 -12.52
CA MET A 1 15.51 30.27 -12.51
C MET A 1 14.92 31.45 -13.30
N LYS A 2 15.21 32.73 -13.00
CA LYS A 2 14.69 33.91 -13.71
C LYS A 2 14.85 33.85 -15.25
N ARG A 3 16.02 33.45 -15.78
CA ARG A 3 16.26 33.31 -17.23
C ARG A 3 15.46 32.17 -17.85
N LEU A 4 15.28 31.07 -17.15
CA LEU A 4 14.53 29.90 -17.61
C LEU A 4 13.02 30.18 -17.66
N LEU A 5 12.47 30.82 -16.61
CA LEU A 5 11.06 31.25 -16.57
C LEU A 5 10.76 32.29 -17.66
N ARG A 6 11.69 33.22 -17.91
CA ARG A 6 11.54 34.20 -19.00
C ARG A 6 11.54 33.56 -20.38
N ALA A 7 12.34 32.47 -20.57
CA ALA A 7 12.36 31.75 -21.84
C ALA A 7 11.09 30.93 -22.07
N ILE A 8 10.48 30.39 -20.99
CA ILE A 8 9.26 29.59 -21.07
C ILE A 8 8.02 30.48 -21.23
N LEU A 9 7.93 31.59 -20.49
CA LEU A 9 6.76 32.44 -20.45
C LEU A 9 6.73 33.49 -21.57
N GLY A 10 7.85 33.73 -22.29
CA GLY A 10 7.96 34.80 -23.31
C GLY A 10 7.82 36.19 -22.76
N ARG A 11 7.69 36.38 -21.43
CA ARG A 11 7.51 37.65 -20.69
C ARG A 11 8.34 37.64 -19.40
N LEU A 12 8.40 38.81 -18.75
CA LEU A 12 9.01 38.88 -17.41
C LEU A 12 8.20 38.04 -16.42
N PRO A 13 8.85 37.18 -15.62
CA PRO A 13 8.19 36.36 -14.61
C PRO A 13 7.83 37.22 -13.39
N ILE A 14 6.69 37.88 -13.45
CA ILE A 14 6.25 38.85 -12.40
C ILE A 14 5.97 38.05 -11.10
N GLY A 15 5.27 36.94 -11.18
CA GLY A 15 4.96 36.13 -10.00
C GLY A 15 6.22 35.65 -9.27
N TRP A 16 7.28 35.25 -10.00
CA TRP A 16 8.57 34.94 -9.39
C TRP A 16 9.17 36.12 -8.64
N LEU A 17 9.08 37.32 -9.21
CA LEU A 17 9.66 38.54 -8.62
C LEU A 17 8.91 38.94 -7.35
N GLN A 18 7.58 38.84 -7.35
CA GLN A 18 6.71 39.10 -6.20
C GLN A 18 7.00 38.17 -5.06
N LEU A 19 6.95 36.82 -5.31
CA LEU A 19 7.27 35.80 -4.31
C LEU A 19 8.65 35.94 -3.69
N THR A 20 9.66 36.29 -4.47
CA THR A 20 11.05 36.41 -3.98
C THR A 20 11.38 37.79 -3.35
N HIS A 21 10.48 38.75 -3.40
CA HIS A 21 10.65 40.04 -2.76
C HIS A 21 10.78 39.92 -1.24
N SER A 22 9.93 39.10 -0.61
CA SER A 22 9.99 38.80 0.83
C SER A 22 10.46 37.34 1.07
N ARG A 23 11.78 37.18 1.25
CA ARG A 23 12.39 35.86 1.49
C ARG A 23 11.79 35.06 2.67
N PRO A 24 11.50 35.70 3.85
CA PRO A 24 10.89 34.94 4.95
C PRO A 24 9.49 34.46 4.63
N ARG A 25 8.67 35.25 3.95
CA ARG A 25 7.32 34.85 3.55
C ARG A 25 7.36 33.72 2.50
N PHE A 26 8.23 33.85 1.51
CA PHE A 26 8.43 32.79 0.51
C PHE A 26 8.88 31.48 1.15
N ALA A 27 9.85 31.52 2.10
CA ALA A 27 10.28 30.35 2.82
C ALA A 27 9.15 29.71 3.66
N ALA A 28 8.34 30.52 4.33
CA ALA A 28 7.18 30.06 5.09
C ALA A 28 6.12 29.40 4.17
N ALA A 29 5.89 29.97 2.98
CA ALA A 29 5.00 29.39 1.98
C ALA A 29 5.50 28.03 1.49
N LEU A 30 6.78 27.92 1.14
CA LEU A 30 7.40 26.66 0.74
C LEU A 30 7.35 25.62 1.86
N ALA A 31 7.61 26.02 3.12
CA ALA A 31 7.51 25.14 4.28
C ALA A 31 6.10 24.62 4.49
N GLY A 32 5.07 25.47 4.28
CA GLY A 32 3.67 25.07 4.37
C GLY A 32 3.28 24.02 3.31
N VAL A 33 3.66 24.24 2.04
CA VAL A 33 3.43 23.28 0.96
C VAL A 33 4.21 21.97 1.22
N ALA A 34 5.47 22.09 1.66
CA ALA A 34 6.30 20.94 2.00
C ALA A 34 5.68 20.11 3.13
N PHE A 35 5.19 20.76 4.18
CA PHE A 35 4.53 20.12 5.31
C PHE A 35 3.27 19.34 4.87
N ALA A 36 2.42 19.96 4.05
CA ALA A 36 1.25 19.26 3.51
C ALA A 36 1.64 18.04 2.68
N ASN A 37 2.67 18.15 1.83
CA ASN A 37 3.19 17.03 1.05
C ASN A 37 3.75 15.91 1.94
N VAL A 38 4.48 16.24 3.01
CA VAL A 38 4.98 15.25 3.99
C VAL A 38 3.82 14.48 4.62
N LEU A 39 2.76 15.16 5.05
CA LEU A 39 1.57 14.50 5.60
C LEU A 39 0.97 13.52 4.60
N VAL A 40 0.78 13.95 3.36
CA VAL A 40 0.21 13.08 2.30
C VAL A 40 1.15 11.91 2.00
N PHE A 41 2.47 12.13 1.92
CA PHE A 41 3.44 11.07 1.68
C PHE A 41 3.45 10.01 2.78
N VAL A 42 3.39 10.41 4.05
CA VAL A 42 3.34 9.48 5.17
C VAL A 42 2.07 8.63 5.13
N GLN A 43 0.92 9.24 4.89
CA GLN A 43 -0.36 8.52 4.80
C GLN A 43 -0.38 7.53 3.62
N LEU A 44 0.02 7.98 2.43
CA LEU A 44 0.09 7.13 1.24
C LEU A 44 1.16 6.03 1.39
N GLY A 45 2.29 6.33 2.03
CA GLY A 45 3.34 5.35 2.31
C GLY A 45 2.84 4.21 3.20
N ILE A 46 2.09 4.51 4.25
CA ILE A 46 1.48 3.52 5.13
C ILE A 46 0.41 2.72 4.37
N MET A 47 -0.48 3.37 3.61
CA MET A 47 -1.49 2.69 2.80
C MET A 47 -0.86 1.75 1.77
N ASN A 48 0.20 2.18 1.08
CA ASN A 48 0.91 1.35 0.11
C ASN A 48 1.63 0.16 0.79
N SER A 49 2.17 0.37 1.99
CA SER A 49 2.75 -0.71 2.79
C SER A 49 1.70 -1.74 3.22
N MET A 50 0.50 -1.29 3.62
CA MET A 50 -0.63 -2.18 3.91
C MET A 50 -1.06 -2.97 2.68
N ALA A 51 -1.16 -2.31 1.53
CA ALA A 51 -1.48 -2.96 0.26
C ALA A 51 -0.45 -4.04 -0.09
N THR A 52 0.84 -3.72 0.01
CA THR A 52 1.93 -4.67 -0.24
C THR A 52 1.87 -5.86 0.71
N ALA A 53 1.62 -5.63 2.01
CA ALA A 53 1.50 -6.69 3.00
C ALA A 53 0.28 -7.59 2.75
N THR A 54 -0.85 -7.04 2.28
CA THR A 54 -2.06 -7.81 1.94
C THR A 54 -1.86 -8.67 0.70
N MET A 55 -1.15 -8.16 -0.31
CA MET A 55 -0.88 -8.88 -1.56
C MET A 55 0.21 -9.95 -1.41
N LYS A 56 1.08 -9.81 -0.42
CA LYS A 56 2.25 -10.68 -0.25
C LYS A 56 1.93 -12.17 -0.13
N PRO A 57 0.95 -12.62 0.68
CA PRO A 57 0.58 -14.02 0.80
C PRO A 57 0.15 -14.67 -0.51
N TYR A 58 -0.53 -13.93 -1.39
CA TYR A 58 -0.91 -14.42 -2.71
C TYR A 58 0.30 -14.77 -3.58
N GLY A 59 1.42 -14.09 -3.41
CA GLY A 59 2.68 -14.39 -4.08
C GLY A 59 3.39 -15.65 -3.58
N PHE A 60 2.91 -16.32 -2.52
CA PHE A 60 3.50 -17.57 -2.02
C PHE A 60 2.94 -18.82 -2.70
N PHE A 61 1.81 -18.68 -3.38
CA PHE A 61 1.09 -19.80 -3.96
C PHE A 61 0.91 -19.61 -5.47
N ASN A 62 0.87 -20.75 -6.17
CA ASN A 62 0.62 -20.82 -7.60
C ASN A 62 -0.77 -21.46 -7.80
N ALA A 63 -1.80 -20.63 -7.76
CA ALA A 63 -3.20 -21.02 -7.91
C ALA A 63 -3.92 -20.09 -8.90
N ASP A 64 -4.97 -20.59 -9.52
CA ASP A 64 -5.79 -19.84 -10.47
C ASP A 64 -7.14 -19.43 -9.86
N ILE A 65 -7.68 -20.29 -8.97
CA ILE A 65 -8.97 -20.08 -8.31
C ILE A 65 -8.83 -20.33 -6.81
N MET A 66 -9.56 -19.56 -6.01
CA MET A 66 -9.70 -19.73 -4.58
C MET A 66 -11.16 -19.87 -4.17
N ILE A 67 -11.46 -20.89 -3.36
CA ILE A 67 -12.73 -21.03 -2.65
C ILE A 67 -12.46 -20.70 -1.19
N SER A 68 -13.21 -19.78 -0.62
CA SER A 68 -13.09 -19.32 0.76
C SER A 68 -14.45 -19.19 1.41
N SER A 69 -14.51 -19.19 2.74
CA SER A 69 -15.71 -18.79 3.46
C SER A 69 -16.11 -17.35 3.13
N GLY A 70 -17.39 -17.05 3.11
CA GLY A 70 -17.93 -15.70 2.96
C GLY A 70 -17.47 -14.74 4.05
N ASP A 71 -17.20 -15.25 5.25
CA ASP A 71 -16.74 -14.49 6.40
C ASP A 71 -15.22 -14.21 6.38
N ALA A 72 -14.45 -14.98 5.61
CA ALA A 72 -13.00 -14.75 5.46
C ALA A 72 -12.76 -13.56 4.51
N ASN A 73 -12.46 -12.41 5.08
CA ASN A 73 -12.24 -11.17 4.32
C ASN A 73 -10.80 -10.99 3.84
N SER A 74 -9.91 -11.90 4.21
CA SER A 74 -8.54 -11.93 3.73
C SER A 74 -7.97 -13.35 3.73
N MET A 75 -6.96 -13.59 2.91
CA MET A 75 -6.26 -14.86 2.84
C MET A 75 -5.59 -15.24 4.17
N THR A 76 -5.35 -14.27 5.05
CA THR A 76 -4.78 -14.49 6.39
C THR A 76 -5.84 -14.80 7.44
N GLU A 77 -7.12 -14.62 7.11
CA GLU A 77 -8.25 -14.97 7.97
C GLU A 77 -8.71 -16.39 7.64
N GLY A 78 -8.69 -17.24 8.66
CA GLY A 78 -9.16 -18.62 8.53
C GLY A 78 -10.67 -18.69 8.33
N GLY A 79 -11.10 -19.74 7.67
CA GLY A 79 -12.50 -20.13 7.52
C GLY A 79 -12.63 -21.64 7.65
N ASN A 80 -13.81 -22.18 7.44
CA ASN A 80 -14.06 -23.63 7.37
C ASN A 80 -14.72 -23.93 6.03
N VAL A 81 -13.92 -24.36 5.06
CA VAL A 81 -14.41 -24.77 3.75
C VAL A 81 -14.41 -26.31 3.70
N ALA A 82 -15.60 -26.91 3.68
CA ALA A 82 -15.67 -28.37 3.68
C ALA A 82 -14.94 -28.98 2.48
N ARG A 83 -14.09 -29.98 2.72
CA ARG A 83 -13.24 -30.64 1.69
C ARG A 83 -14.06 -31.25 0.55
N GLN A 84 -15.34 -31.56 0.78
CA GLN A 84 -16.25 -32.05 -0.27
C GLN A 84 -16.29 -31.09 -1.48
N TRP A 85 -16.15 -29.79 -1.26
CA TRP A 85 -16.18 -28.79 -2.33
C TRP A 85 -14.93 -28.84 -3.20
N LEU A 86 -13.78 -29.27 -2.64
CA LEU A 86 -12.59 -29.58 -3.42
C LEU A 86 -12.87 -30.77 -4.36
N LEU A 87 -13.46 -31.84 -3.83
CA LEU A 87 -13.77 -33.03 -4.65
C LEU A 87 -14.79 -32.71 -5.74
N GLN A 88 -15.77 -31.88 -5.43
CA GLN A 88 -16.76 -31.45 -6.44
C GLN A 88 -16.11 -30.56 -7.51
N ALA A 89 -15.24 -29.64 -7.11
CA ALA A 89 -14.52 -28.77 -8.06
C ALA A 89 -13.58 -29.57 -8.98
N LEU A 90 -12.95 -30.63 -8.49
CA LEU A 90 -12.13 -31.55 -9.30
C LEU A 90 -12.94 -32.37 -10.32
N GLY A 91 -14.27 -32.39 -10.21
CA GLY A 91 -15.16 -32.95 -11.23
C GLY A 91 -15.34 -32.06 -12.47
N ASP A 92 -14.94 -30.80 -12.43
CA ASP A 92 -14.98 -29.91 -13.59
C ASP A 92 -13.81 -30.25 -14.53
N PRO A 93 -14.06 -30.44 -15.85
CA PRO A 93 -13.05 -30.87 -16.82
C PRO A 93 -11.92 -29.87 -17.02
N GLN A 94 -12.10 -28.61 -16.63
CA GLN A 94 -11.06 -27.57 -16.73
C GLN A 94 -10.24 -27.42 -15.42
N VAL A 95 -10.61 -28.09 -14.33
CA VAL A 95 -9.84 -28.11 -13.09
C VAL A 95 -8.84 -29.25 -13.11
N VAL A 96 -7.55 -28.93 -13.09
CA VAL A 96 -6.44 -29.91 -13.19
C VAL A 96 -6.05 -30.45 -11.83
N SER A 97 -5.99 -29.60 -10.81
CA SER A 97 -5.60 -29.99 -9.46
C SER A 97 -6.16 -29.04 -8.42
N GLY A 98 -6.19 -29.49 -7.17
CA GLY A 98 -6.65 -28.66 -6.06
C GLY A 98 -6.05 -29.11 -4.74
N ALA A 99 -5.92 -28.17 -3.80
CA ALA A 99 -5.38 -28.38 -2.48
C ALA A 99 -6.14 -27.57 -1.42
N GLY A 100 -6.25 -28.15 -0.21
CA GLY A 100 -6.69 -27.40 0.96
C GLY A 100 -5.54 -26.57 1.54
N LEU A 101 -5.76 -25.31 1.78
CA LEU A 101 -4.84 -24.39 2.44
C LEU A 101 -5.32 -24.13 3.86
N PHE A 102 -4.46 -24.37 4.84
CA PHE A 102 -4.68 -24.04 6.24
C PHE A 102 -3.96 -22.76 6.61
N VAL A 103 -4.59 -21.93 7.45
CA VAL A 103 -4.02 -20.65 7.91
C VAL A 103 -4.18 -20.55 9.43
N GLY A 104 -3.12 -20.13 10.12
CA GLY A 104 -3.14 -19.94 11.55
C GLY A 104 -2.01 -19.02 12.00
N ASN A 105 -2.09 -18.56 13.25
CA ASN A 105 -1.06 -17.72 13.84
C ASN A 105 -0.32 -18.49 14.92
N VAL A 106 1.00 -18.46 14.86
CA VAL A 106 1.90 -19.09 15.81
C VAL A 106 2.67 -18.00 16.56
N SER A 107 2.74 -18.13 17.89
CA SER A 107 3.54 -17.26 18.75
C SER A 107 4.82 -17.97 19.14
N TRP A 108 5.92 -17.66 18.47
CA TRP A 108 7.22 -18.21 18.80
C TRP A 108 7.87 -17.37 19.90
N GLN A 109 7.98 -17.95 21.09
CA GLN A 109 8.63 -17.31 22.23
C GLN A 109 10.15 -17.39 22.09
N ARG A 110 10.81 -16.26 22.10
CA ARG A 110 12.27 -16.13 22.13
C ARG A 110 12.69 -15.38 23.38
N PRO A 111 13.94 -15.52 23.84
CA PRO A 111 14.40 -14.89 25.10
C PRO A 111 14.20 -13.37 25.14
N THR A 112 14.29 -12.69 24.00
CA THR A 112 14.20 -11.22 23.92
C THR A 112 12.86 -10.71 23.41
N LYS A 113 12.09 -11.51 22.67
CA LYS A 113 10.85 -11.09 22.03
C LYS A 113 10.02 -12.28 21.55
N THR A 114 8.70 -12.21 21.68
CA THR A 114 7.77 -13.13 21.03
C THR A 114 7.53 -12.70 19.60
N LEU A 115 7.62 -13.64 18.65
CA LEU A 115 7.37 -13.44 17.23
C LEU A 115 6.02 -14.04 16.86
N GLY A 116 5.14 -13.19 16.34
CA GLY A 116 3.86 -13.63 15.77
C GLY A 116 4.03 -14.02 14.29
N LEU A 117 3.92 -15.29 13.98
CA LEU A 117 4.09 -15.81 12.62
C LEU A 117 2.75 -16.25 12.03
N THR A 118 2.36 -15.66 10.90
CA THR A 118 1.27 -16.22 10.11
C THR A 118 1.75 -17.49 9.42
N THR A 119 1.12 -18.59 9.75
CA THR A 119 1.56 -19.94 9.36
C THR A 119 0.59 -20.50 8.35
N TYR A 120 1.12 -21.02 7.24
CA TYR A 120 0.37 -21.68 6.20
C TYR A 120 0.72 -23.18 6.18
N GLY A 121 -0.33 -24.01 6.15
CA GLY A 121 -0.24 -25.45 6.00
C GLY A 121 -0.77 -25.89 4.64
N LEU A 122 0.05 -26.55 3.84
CA LEU A 122 -0.31 -27.01 2.50
C LEU A 122 0.43 -28.30 2.18
N ASP A 123 -0.21 -29.25 1.48
CA ASP A 123 0.44 -30.44 1.00
C ASP A 123 1.58 -30.09 0.03
N PRO A 124 2.85 -30.36 0.39
CA PRO A 124 3.99 -29.96 -0.43
C PRO A 124 4.14 -30.77 -1.73
N THR A 125 3.41 -31.89 -1.89
CA THR A 125 3.52 -32.79 -3.05
C THR A 125 2.68 -32.30 -4.23
N ILE A 126 1.64 -31.51 -4.01
CA ILE A 126 0.67 -31.10 -5.05
C ILE A 126 1.20 -29.93 -5.90
N GLY A 127 2.27 -29.27 -5.50
CA GLY A 127 2.96 -28.26 -6.31
C GLY A 127 2.28 -26.89 -6.36
N PHE A 128 1.55 -26.49 -5.32
CA PHE A 128 0.90 -25.18 -5.23
C PHE A 128 1.79 -24.06 -4.69
N PHE A 129 3.00 -24.35 -4.25
CA PHE A 129 3.93 -23.28 -3.86
C PHE A 129 4.46 -22.52 -5.08
N ALA A 130 4.58 -21.21 -4.94
CA ALA A 130 5.20 -20.37 -5.94
C ALA A 130 6.68 -20.75 -6.20
N PRO A 131 7.26 -20.48 -7.37
CA PRO A 131 8.61 -20.92 -7.74
C PRO A 131 9.70 -20.56 -6.71
N ALA A 132 9.58 -19.43 -6.03
CA ALA A 132 10.52 -19.01 -4.99
C ALA A 132 10.53 -19.92 -3.74
N ILE A 133 9.45 -20.66 -3.50
CA ILE A 133 9.27 -21.58 -2.36
C ILE A 133 9.34 -23.03 -2.84
N ALA A 134 8.83 -23.32 -4.04
CA ALA A 134 8.71 -24.68 -4.59
C ALA A 134 10.03 -25.46 -4.56
N GLY A 135 11.16 -24.82 -4.90
CA GLY A 135 12.48 -25.45 -4.86
C GLY A 135 12.94 -25.89 -3.46
N LYS A 136 12.27 -25.41 -2.40
CA LYS A 136 12.55 -25.74 -0.99
C LYS A 136 11.44 -26.57 -0.35
N ALA A 137 10.29 -26.71 -1.01
CA ALA A 137 9.10 -27.32 -0.45
C ALA A 137 9.26 -28.83 -0.14
N ALA A 138 10.19 -29.53 -0.79
CA ALA A 138 10.46 -30.93 -0.56
C ALA A 138 10.78 -31.23 0.91
N VAL A 139 11.45 -30.34 1.63
CA VAL A 139 11.78 -30.52 3.04
C VAL A 139 10.53 -30.56 3.94
N LEU A 140 9.43 -29.92 3.52
CA LEU A 140 8.17 -29.88 4.27
C LEU A 140 7.50 -31.28 4.36
N GLN A 141 7.94 -32.28 3.59
CA GLN A 141 7.48 -33.64 3.70
C GLN A 141 7.98 -34.30 5.00
N LEU A 142 9.05 -33.77 5.62
CA LEU A 142 9.52 -34.24 6.90
C LEU A 142 8.57 -33.80 8.03
N PRO A 143 8.27 -34.69 9.00
CA PRO A 143 7.42 -34.34 10.13
C PRO A 143 8.00 -33.15 10.93
N GLY A 144 7.19 -32.13 11.21
CA GLY A 144 7.59 -30.96 11.96
C GLY A 144 8.54 -30.01 11.22
N ALA A 145 8.81 -30.26 9.93
CA ALA A 145 9.64 -29.36 9.13
C ALA A 145 8.91 -28.09 8.72
N GLY A 146 9.64 -26.97 8.72
CA GLY A 146 9.12 -25.69 8.32
C GLY A 146 10.12 -24.85 7.51
N LEU A 147 9.58 -23.90 6.74
CA LEU A 147 10.33 -22.83 6.11
C LEU A 147 9.94 -21.52 6.79
N LEU A 148 10.93 -20.69 7.15
CA LEU A 148 10.70 -19.42 7.83
C LEU A 148 10.94 -18.24 6.90
N ASP A 149 10.15 -17.21 7.05
CA ASP A 149 10.41 -15.94 6.40
C ASP A 149 11.66 -15.28 7.00
N ARG A 150 12.70 -15.12 6.16
CA ARG A 150 13.99 -14.50 6.56
C ARG A 150 13.90 -13.02 6.92
N PHE A 151 12.81 -12.35 6.53
CA PHE A 151 12.55 -10.95 6.83
C PHE A 151 11.56 -10.75 7.98
N SER A 152 11.32 -11.81 8.77
CA SER A 152 10.46 -11.72 9.95
C SER A 152 10.96 -10.64 10.91
N ARG A 153 10.05 -9.80 11.37
CA ARG A 153 10.32 -8.68 12.27
C ARG A 153 10.81 -9.21 13.63
N GLY A 154 11.97 -8.73 14.07
CA GLY A 154 12.57 -9.18 15.35
C GLY A 154 13.37 -10.48 15.24
N LEU A 155 13.53 -11.04 14.03
CA LEU A 155 14.49 -12.10 13.77
C LEU A 155 15.85 -11.47 13.39
N PRO A 156 16.94 -11.73 14.15
CA PRO A 156 18.26 -11.25 13.79
C PRO A 156 18.70 -11.82 12.44
N LYS A 157 19.36 -11.00 11.63
CA LYS A 157 19.75 -11.38 10.26
C LYS A 157 20.75 -12.54 10.24
N ASP A 158 21.62 -12.62 11.24
CA ASP A 158 22.59 -13.73 11.44
C ASP A 158 21.87 -15.06 11.73
N VAL A 159 20.85 -15.02 12.59
CA VAL A 159 20.01 -16.21 12.87
C VAL A 159 19.26 -16.65 11.62
N ALA A 160 18.64 -15.72 10.88
CA ALA A 160 17.95 -16.07 9.64
C ALA A 160 18.91 -16.66 8.59
N ALA A 161 20.13 -16.11 8.48
CA ALA A 161 21.13 -16.59 7.54
C ALA A 161 21.75 -17.94 7.94
N ALA A 162 21.71 -18.29 9.23
CA ALA A 162 22.22 -19.56 9.75
C ALA A 162 21.27 -20.73 9.47
N ILE A 163 19.97 -20.48 9.24
CA ILE A 163 18.98 -21.52 8.97
C ILE A 163 19.20 -22.06 7.55
N ARG A 164 19.70 -23.28 7.47
CA ARG A 164 19.97 -24.01 6.22
C ARG A 164 19.69 -25.50 6.45
N PRO A 165 19.53 -26.30 5.39
CA PRO A 165 19.33 -27.77 5.54
C PRO A 165 20.40 -28.47 6.38
N GLN A 166 21.65 -27.96 6.38
CA GLN A 166 22.77 -28.52 7.15
C GLN A 166 22.82 -28.00 8.60
N THR A 167 22.19 -26.88 8.89
CA THR A 167 22.12 -26.22 10.20
C THR A 167 20.69 -25.81 10.53
N PRO A 168 19.77 -26.78 10.69
CA PRO A 168 18.39 -26.51 10.97
C PRO A 168 18.24 -25.90 12.37
N LEU A 169 17.21 -25.07 12.56
CA LEU A 169 16.86 -24.46 13.84
C LEU A 169 15.58 -25.11 14.38
N SER A 170 15.68 -25.77 15.52
CA SER A 170 14.50 -26.33 16.19
C SER A 170 14.01 -25.42 17.31
N PHE A 171 12.71 -25.35 17.49
CA PHE A 171 12.06 -24.64 18.58
C PHE A 171 10.73 -25.31 18.94
N GLU A 172 10.29 -25.06 20.17
CA GLU A 172 9.01 -25.57 20.66
C GLU A 172 7.93 -24.49 20.56
N VAL A 173 6.75 -24.90 20.11
CA VAL A 173 5.56 -24.05 20.07
C VAL A 173 4.30 -24.91 20.25
N SER A 174 3.41 -24.51 21.14
CA SER A 174 2.17 -25.24 21.47
C SER A 174 2.40 -26.71 21.86
N GLY A 175 3.54 -27.05 22.46
CA GLY A 175 3.90 -28.41 22.86
C GLY A 175 4.45 -29.31 21.72
N GLU A 176 4.60 -28.76 20.52
CA GLU A 176 5.17 -29.45 19.36
C GLU A 176 6.56 -28.87 19.03
N THR A 177 7.49 -29.74 18.64
CA THR A 177 8.82 -29.34 18.16
C THR A 177 8.76 -29.10 16.65
N LEU A 178 9.04 -27.87 16.23
CA LEU A 178 9.20 -27.53 14.83
C LEU A 178 10.68 -27.35 14.50
N THR A 179 11.08 -27.80 13.33
CA THR A 179 12.45 -27.68 12.81
C THR A 179 12.45 -26.89 11.51
N LEU A 180 13.08 -25.72 11.54
CA LEU A 180 13.21 -24.86 10.37
C LEU A 180 14.44 -25.27 9.58
N PHE A 181 14.25 -25.74 8.36
CA PHE A 181 15.32 -26.24 7.50
C PHE A 181 15.84 -25.20 6.50
N ASP A 182 15.02 -24.25 6.12
CA ASP A 182 15.42 -23.18 5.18
C ASP A 182 14.54 -21.94 5.36
N THR A 183 14.88 -20.88 4.63
CA THR A 183 14.17 -19.61 4.67
C THR A 183 13.69 -19.19 3.28
N PHE A 184 12.63 -18.41 3.24
CA PHE A 184 12.14 -17.76 2.02
C PHE A 184 11.99 -16.23 2.23
N ALA A 185 11.74 -15.49 1.16
CA ALA A 185 11.58 -14.04 1.21
C ALA A 185 10.08 -13.67 1.30
N GLY A 186 9.60 -13.46 2.51
CA GLY A 186 8.26 -12.97 2.80
C GLY A 186 8.28 -11.47 3.11
N GLY A 187 8.61 -11.15 4.31
CA GLY A 187 8.54 -9.80 4.91
C GLY A 187 7.31 -9.67 5.79
N GLY A 188 7.50 -9.24 7.03
CA GLY A 188 6.41 -9.02 7.99
C GLY A 188 5.39 -8.01 7.49
N GLY A 189 4.15 -8.15 7.94
CA GLY A 189 3.05 -7.26 7.63
C GLY A 189 2.46 -6.59 8.87
N PHE A 190 1.31 -5.96 8.71
CA PHE A 190 0.57 -5.36 9.83
C PHE A 190 -0.10 -6.42 10.72
N GLY A 191 -0.37 -7.61 10.20
CA GLY A 191 -1.05 -8.71 10.93
C GLY A 191 -0.12 -9.70 11.62
N GLY A 192 1.20 -9.65 11.37
CA GLY A 192 2.18 -10.56 11.94
C GLY A 192 3.61 -10.11 11.72
N ASP A 193 4.54 -10.68 12.48
CA ASP A 193 5.95 -10.35 12.37
C ASP A 193 6.63 -11.03 11.15
N GLY A 194 6.02 -12.08 10.60
CA GLY A 194 6.52 -12.81 9.45
C GLY A 194 5.63 -13.98 9.09
N TYR A 195 6.14 -14.84 8.22
CA TYR A 195 5.41 -15.99 7.69
C TYR A 195 6.17 -17.30 7.91
N MET A 196 5.42 -18.39 8.06
CA MET A 196 5.96 -19.73 8.15
C MET A 196 5.18 -20.67 7.23
N MET A 197 5.88 -21.56 6.52
CA MET A 197 5.27 -22.61 5.71
C MET A 197 5.50 -23.96 6.36
N LEU A 198 4.45 -24.74 6.48
CA LEU A 198 4.44 -26.12 6.98
C LEU A 198 3.75 -27.02 5.97
N SER A 199 3.91 -28.35 6.10
CA SER A 199 2.96 -29.27 5.49
C SER A 199 1.60 -29.16 6.20
N ASP A 200 0.53 -29.54 5.51
CA ASP A 200 -0.81 -29.64 6.09
C ASP A 200 -0.84 -30.55 7.33
N GLN A 201 -0.11 -31.66 7.30
CA GLN A 201 0.01 -32.61 8.43
C GLN A 201 0.73 -31.98 9.64
N SER A 202 1.84 -31.25 9.42
CA SER A 202 2.54 -30.54 10.49
C SER A 202 1.71 -29.40 11.06
N PHE A 203 0.94 -28.70 10.20
CA PHE A 203 0.00 -27.68 10.62
C PHE A 203 -1.10 -28.26 11.53
N LEU A 204 -1.74 -29.36 11.11
CA LEU A 204 -2.83 -29.97 11.88
C LEU A 204 -2.37 -30.52 13.24
N ARG A 205 -1.11 -31.00 13.36
CA ARG A 205 -0.55 -31.34 14.68
C ARG A 205 -0.38 -30.14 15.58
N LEU A 206 0.06 -29.01 15.00
CA LEU A 206 0.25 -27.75 15.73
C LEU A 206 -1.08 -27.12 16.17
N PHE A 207 -2.15 -27.38 15.40
CA PHE A 207 -3.51 -26.87 15.67
C PHE A 207 -4.51 -28.03 15.84
N PRO A 208 -4.51 -28.73 16.98
CA PRO A 208 -5.31 -29.95 17.17
C PRO A 208 -6.84 -29.72 17.14
N ALA A 209 -7.29 -28.49 17.29
CA ALA A 209 -8.70 -28.12 17.11
C ALA A 209 -9.14 -28.06 15.65
N ARG A 210 -8.21 -28.16 14.71
CA ARG A 210 -8.46 -28.13 13.26
C ARG A 210 -8.54 -29.54 12.70
N THR A 211 -9.24 -29.69 11.59
CA THR A 211 -9.41 -30.97 10.92
C THR A 211 -9.04 -30.91 9.45
N SER A 212 -8.51 -31.98 8.91
CA SER A 212 -8.23 -32.11 7.48
C SER A 212 -9.48 -32.02 6.59
N ALA A 213 -10.66 -32.27 7.17
CA ALA A 213 -11.95 -32.20 6.46
C ALA A 213 -12.41 -30.76 6.16
N ALA A 214 -11.86 -29.74 6.85
CA ALA A 214 -12.27 -28.37 6.73
C ALA A 214 -11.05 -27.42 6.69
N PRO A 215 -10.33 -27.33 5.54
CA PRO A 215 -9.31 -26.31 5.33
C PRO A 215 -9.91 -24.90 5.39
N ASP A 216 -9.05 -23.90 5.53
CA ASP A 216 -9.45 -22.49 5.55
C ASP A 216 -9.83 -21.99 4.16
N HIS A 217 -9.06 -22.41 3.17
CA HIS A 217 -9.30 -22.12 1.76
C HIS A 217 -9.04 -23.35 0.92
N ILE A 218 -9.63 -23.38 -0.27
CA ILE A 218 -9.30 -24.37 -1.30
C ILE A 218 -8.66 -23.59 -2.45
N LEU A 219 -7.48 -24.04 -2.86
CA LEU A 219 -6.77 -23.53 -4.02
C LEU A 219 -6.94 -24.51 -5.19
N LEU A 220 -7.24 -23.99 -6.37
CA LEU A 220 -7.41 -24.80 -7.58
C LEU A 220 -6.49 -24.28 -8.69
N ARG A 221 -6.02 -25.22 -9.51
CA ARG A 221 -5.37 -24.94 -10.79
C ARG A 221 -6.26 -25.39 -11.93
N ILE A 222 -6.28 -24.62 -12.99
CA ILE A 222 -7.07 -24.91 -14.19
C ILE A 222 -6.16 -25.26 -15.38
N ALA A 223 -6.79 -25.80 -16.42
CA ALA A 223 -6.10 -26.14 -17.65
C ALA A 223 -5.50 -24.89 -18.33
N ALA A 224 -4.35 -25.07 -18.96
CA ALA A 224 -3.69 -23.99 -19.68
C ALA A 224 -4.60 -23.39 -20.75
N GLY A 225 -4.74 -22.08 -20.77
CA GLY A 225 -5.62 -21.36 -21.69
C GLY A 225 -7.08 -21.22 -21.25
N ALA A 226 -7.50 -21.83 -20.14
CA ALA A 226 -8.82 -21.58 -19.55
C ALA A 226 -8.81 -20.22 -18.83
N ASP A 227 -9.94 -19.51 -18.90
CA ASP A 227 -10.11 -18.22 -18.21
C ASP A 227 -10.54 -18.45 -16.74
N PRO A 228 -9.74 -18.01 -15.76
CA PRO A 228 -10.02 -18.24 -14.34
C PRO A 228 -11.37 -17.67 -13.86
N ASP A 229 -11.78 -16.50 -14.37
CA ASP A 229 -13.03 -15.89 -13.97
C ASP A 229 -14.24 -16.65 -14.48
N THR A 230 -14.18 -17.13 -15.72
CA THR A 230 -15.25 -17.97 -16.31
C THR A 230 -15.39 -19.30 -15.58
N VAL A 231 -14.26 -19.97 -15.27
CA VAL A 231 -14.27 -21.24 -14.51
C VAL A 231 -14.77 -21.01 -13.09
N ALA A 232 -14.32 -19.94 -12.41
CA ALA A 232 -14.78 -19.60 -11.07
C ALA A 232 -16.30 -19.34 -11.02
N ALA A 233 -16.85 -18.61 -12.01
CA ALA A 233 -18.29 -18.36 -12.11
C ALA A 233 -19.08 -19.66 -12.29
N ARG A 234 -18.59 -20.59 -13.13
CA ARG A 234 -19.21 -21.90 -13.32
C ARG A 234 -19.17 -22.74 -12.04
N LEU A 235 -18.01 -22.80 -11.36
CA LEU A 235 -17.87 -23.51 -10.07
C LEU A 235 -18.77 -22.91 -8.99
N ALA A 236 -18.93 -21.59 -8.94
CA ALA A 236 -19.86 -20.93 -8.03
C ALA A 236 -21.34 -21.32 -8.27
N GLY A 237 -21.70 -21.66 -9.52
CA GLY A 237 -23.00 -22.22 -9.84
C GLY A 237 -23.17 -23.69 -9.45
N LEU A 238 -22.07 -24.46 -9.40
CA LEU A 238 -22.09 -25.88 -9.01
C LEU A 238 -22.08 -26.05 -7.48
N ILE A 239 -21.38 -25.19 -6.75
CA ILE A 239 -21.30 -25.23 -5.30
C ILE A 239 -22.60 -24.68 -4.72
N SER A 240 -23.37 -25.56 -4.07
CA SER A 240 -24.68 -25.21 -3.52
C SER A 240 -24.60 -24.36 -2.25
N ASP A 241 -23.46 -24.32 -1.59
CA ASP A 241 -23.26 -23.55 -0.36
C ASP A 241 -23.01 -22.08 -0.66
N LYS A 242 -24.03 -21.24 -0.46
CA LYS A 242 -24.00 -19.80 -0.68
C LYS A 242 -23.18 -19.02 0.37
N SER A 243 -22.73 -19.69 1.44
CA SER A 243 -21.81 -19.10 2.42
C SER A 243 -20.36 -19.06 1.92
N LEU A 244 -20.08 -19.69 0.79
CA LEU A 244 -18.77 -19.73 0.17
C LEU A 244 -18.64 -18.73 -0.98
N ARG A 245 -17.43 -18.26 -1.18
CA ARG A 245 -17.04 -17.42 -2.32
C ARG A 245 -16.07 -18.17 -3.20
N VAL A 246 -16.41 -18.32 -4.47
CA VAL A 246 -15.56 -18.90 -5.51
C VAL A 246 -15.09 -17.77 -6.42
N ARG A 247 -13.81 -17.54 -6.52
CA ARG A 247 -13.24 -16.40 -7.24
C ARG A 247 -11.95 -16.82 -7.93
N SER A 248 -11.59 -16.14 -9.02
CA SER A 248 -10.20 -16.23 -9.49
C SER A 248 -9.25 -15.76 -8.38
N PHE A 249 -8.04 -16.31 -8.36
CA PHE A 249 -7.04 -15.99 -7.33
C PHE A 249 -6.64 -14.50 -7.38
N ALA A 250 -6.62 -13.94 -8.59
CA ALA A 250 -6.39 -12.51 -8.80
C ALA A 250 -7.54 -11.64 -8.26
N ALA A 251 -8.80 -12.03 -8.53
CA ALA A 251 -9.97 -11.32 -7.99
C ALA A 251 -10.03 -11.38 -6.47
N ALA A 252 -9.70 -12.53 -5.86
CA ALA A 252 -9.62 -12.67 -4.42
C ALA A 252 -8.57 -11.73 -3.80
N ALA A 253 -7.39 -11.63 -4.41
CA ALA A 253 -6.35 -10.70 -3.99
C ALA A 253 -6.79 -9.23 -4.07
N GLN A 254 -7.50 -8.87 -5.15
CA GLN A 254 -7.99 -7.51 -5.34
C GLN A 254 -9.13 -7.15 -4.37
N GLU A 255 -10.01 -8.10 -4.07
CA GLU A 255 -11.05 -7.91 -3.06
C GLU A 255 -10.47 -7.73 -1.66
N ASP A 256 -9.46 -8.55 -1.29
CA ASP A 256 -8.72 -8.40 -0.04
C ASP A 256 -8.11 -7.01 0.10
N LEU A 257 -7.45 -6.53 -0.96
CA LEU A 257 -6.87 -5.21 -1.01
C LEU A 257 -7.94 -4.13 -0.81
N SER A 258 -9.05 -4.24 -1.54
CA SER A 258 -10.18 -3.32 -1.43
C SER A 258 -10.77 -3.32 -0.03
N TYR A 259 -10.96 -4.50 0.57
CA TYR A 259 -11.45 -4.63 1.95
C TYR A 259 -10.53 -3.96 2.95
N GLN A 260 -9.21 -4.15 2.83
CA GLN A 260 -8.22 -3.52 3.70
C GLN A 260 -8.23 -1.99 3.60
N GLN A 261 -8.45 -1.45 2.41
CA GLN A 261 -8.43 0.00 2.18
C GLN A 261 -9.75 0.68 2.55
N THR A 262 -10.90 0.03 2.33
CA THR A 262 -12.21 0.68 2.39
C THR A 262 -13.11 0.21 3.53
N LYS A 263 -12.86 -0.96 4.10
CA LYS A 263 -13.71 -1.56 5.15
C LYS A 263 -13.00 -1.66 6.49
N ARG A 264 -11.70 -1.92 6.53
CA ARG A 264 -10.96 -1.96 7.79
C ARG A 264 -10.76 -0.56 8.37
N PRO A 265 -10.93 -0.40 9.70
CA PRO A 265 -10.76 0.89 10.37
C PRO A 265 -9.40 1.56 10.07
N THR A 266 -8.33 0.78 10.02
CA THR A 266 -6.99 1.28 9.70
C THR A 266 -6.91 1.89 8.30
N GLY A 267 -7.44 1.23 7.27
CA GLY A 267 -7.47 1.78 5.90
C GLY A 267 -8.30 3.06 5.81
N ILE A 268 -9.45 3.08 6.47
CA ILE A 268 -10.34 4.25 6.53
C ILE A 268 -9.61 5.43 7.20
N ILE A 269 -8.97 5.22 8.37
CA ILE A 269 -8.25 6.28 9.09
C ILE A 269 -7.14 6.89 8.23
N PHE A 270 -6.33 6.06 7.58
CA PHE A 270 -5.26 6.56 6.72
C PHE A 270 -5.80 7.24 5.45
N GLY A 271 -6.91 6.74 4.88
CA GLY A 271 -7.60 7.40 3.77
C GLY A 271 -8.11 8.80 4.14
N PHE A 272 -8.73 8.95 5.30
CA PHE A 272 -9.10 10.28 5.83
C PHE A 272 -7.89 11.16 6.06
N GLY A 273 -6.77 10.61 6.53
CA GLY A 273 -5.51 11.34 6.69
C GLY A 273 -4.99 11.93 5.38
N VAL A 274 -5.11 11.23 4.27
CA VAL A 274 -4.78 11.76 2.92
C VAL A 274 -5.69 12.94 2.57
N ILE A 275 -7.00 12.81 2.76
CA ILE A 275 -7.97 13.88 2.48
C ILE A 275 -7.65 15.13 3.32
N ILE A 276 -7.42 14.95 4.62
CA ILE A 276 -7.06 16.05 5.52
C ILE A 276 -5.76 16.71 5.08
N GLY A 277 -4.73 15.93 4.72
CA GLY A 277 -3.46 16.46 4.24
C GLY A 277 -3.62 17.33 2.99
N ILE A 278 -4.44 16.89 2.03
CA ILE A 278 -4.77 17.66 0.83
C ILE A 278 -5.52 18.94 1.18
N LEU A 279 -6.53 18.89 2.05
CA LEU A 279 -7.30 20.06 2.48
C LEU A 279 -6.41 21.08 3.20
N VAL A 280 -5.54 20.65 4.10
CA VAL A 280 -4.56 21.49 4.78
C VAL A 280 -3.65 22.18 3.74
N GLY A 281 -3.15 21.44 2.77
CA GLY A 281 -2.34 21.98 1.68
C GLY A 281 -3.07 23.07 0.88
N ILE A 282 -4.31 22.81 0.49
CA ILE A 282 -5.16 23.79 -0.23
C ILE A 282 -5.35 25.06 0.60
N VAL A 283 -5.67 24.93 1.89
CA VAL A 283 -5.89 26.07 2.78
C VAL A 283 -4.63 26.90 2.96
N ILE A 284 -3.47 26.27 3.19
CA ILE A 284 -2.19 26.97 3.36
C ILE A 284 -1.84 27.73 2.09
N VAL A 285 -1.92 27.09 0.92
CA VAL A 285 -1.60 27.76 -0.36
C VAL A 285 -2.58 28.91 -0.63
N TYR A 286 -3.88 28.67 -0.42
CA TYR A 286 -4.89 29.72 -0.57
C TYR A 286 -4.58 30.91 0.33
N GLN A 287 -4.25 30.68 1.61
CA GLN A 287 -3.95 31.77 2.55
C GLN A 287 -2.72 32.58 2.12
N VAL A 288 -1.67 31.89 1.69
CA VAL A 288 -0.44 32.53 1.20
C VAL A 288 -0.73 33.39 -0.02
N LEU A 289 -1.36 32.83 -1.05
CA LEU A 289 -1.67 33.55 -2.29
C LEU A 289 -2.70 34.68 -2.07
N SER A 290 -3.69 34.47 -1.19
CA SER A 290 -4.66 35.52 -0.83
C SER A 290 -4.02 36.70 -0.12
N THR A 291 -3.03 36.44 0.74
CA THR A 291 -2.27 37.48 1.42
C THR A 291 -1.38 38.21 0.42
N ASP A 292 -0.70 37.50 -0.47
CA ASP A 292 0.15 38.07 -1.50
C ASP A 292 -0.64 39.00 -2.45
N VAL A 293 -1.80 38.51 -2.93
CA VAL A 293 -2.74 39.32 -3.73
C VAL A 293 -3.17 40.58 -2.98
N SER A 294 -3.45 40.47 -1.67
CA SER A 294 -3.88 41.63 -0.87
C SER A 294 -2.78 42.68 -0.71
N ASP A 295 -1.55 42.26 -0.52
CA ASP A 295 -0.39 43.13 -0.34
C ASP A 295 -0.04 43.90 -1.65
N HIS A 296 -0.25 43.27 -2.80
CA HIS A 296 0.00 43.86 -4.12
C HIS A 296 -1.24 44.49 -4.76
N MET A 297 -2.33 44.69 -3.98
CA MET A 297 -3.60 45.18 -4.49
C MET A 297 -3.48 46.55 -5.19
N ARG A 298 -2.66 47.48 -4.65
CA ARG A 298 -2.44 48.78 -5.26
C ARG A 298 -1.74 48.70 -6.61
N GLU A 299 -0.78 47.79 -6.75
CA GLU A 299 -0.10 47.55 -8.02
C GLU A 299 -1.07 47.01 -9.06
N TYR A 300 -1.89 46.03 -8.65
CA TYR A 300 -2.92 45.45 -9.51
C TYR A 300 -3.99 46.48 -9.92
N ALA A 301 -4.40 47.41 -9.02
CA ALA A 301 -5.30 48.48 -9.34
C ALA A 301 -4.69 49.41 -10.40
N THR A 302 -3.40 49.77 -10.29
CA THR A 302 -2.68 50.57 -11.27
C THR A 302 -2.66 49.92 -12.64
N PHE A 303 -2.32 48.61 -12.72
CA PHE A 303 -2.35 47.88 -13.98
C PHE A 303 -3.78 47.80 -14.57
N LYS A 304 -4.82 47.61 -13.73
CA LYS A 304 -6.21 47.62 -14.17
C LYS A 304 -6.62 48.95 -14.76
N ALA A 305 -6.18 50.08 -14.14
CA ALA A 305 -6.39 51.43 -14.65
C ALA A 305 -5.69 51.68 -16.00
N MET A 306 -4.53 51.02 -16.24
CA MET A 306 -3.84 51.02 -17.52
C MET A 306 -4.47 50.12 -18.59
N GLY A 307 -5.59 49.44 -18.29
CA GLY A 307 -6.33 48.63 -19.26
C GLY A 307 -5.92 47.17 -19.34
N TYR A 308 -5.11 46.64 -18.40
CA TYR A 308 -4.79 45.22 -18.38
C TYR A 308 -6.01 44.38 -18.03
N SER A 309 -6.20 43.28 -18.77
CA SER A 309 -7.33 42.35 -18.60
C SER A 309 -7.22 41.51 -17.34
N HIS A 310 -8.34 41.03 -16.81
CA HIS A 310 -8.38 40.08 -15.67
C HIS A 310 -7.54 38.81 -15.91
N ARG A 311 -7.45 38.35 -17.14
CA ARG A 311 -6.62 37.19 -17.51
C ARG A 311 -5.13 37.39 -17.24
N PHE A 312 -4.65 38.63 -17.32
CA PHE A 312 -3.27 38.96 -17.00
C PHE A 312 -2.95 38.72 -15.52
N PHE A 313 -3.82 39.18 -14.62
CA PHE A 313 -3.65 39.02 -13.17
C PHE A 313 -3.80 37.55 -12.77
N LEU A 314 -4.80 36.83 -13.32
CA LEU A 314 -4.95 35.40 -13.14
C LEU A 314 -3.66 34.68 -13.55
N GLY A 315 -3.04 35.06 -14.66
CA GLY A 315 -1.78 34.51 -15.13
C GLY A 315 -0.60 34.73 -14.18
N ILE A 316 -0.55 35.86 -13.44
CA ILE A 316 0.49 36.11 -12.43
C ILE A 316 0.28 35.19 -11.22
N VAL A 317 -0.92 35.15 -10.66
CA VAL A 317 -1.21 34.31 -9.49
C VAL A 317 -1.09 32.81 -9.79
N LEU A 318 -1.45 32.38 -11.00
CA LEU A 318 -1.21 31.00 -11.43
C LEU A 318 0.29 30.68 -11.59
N GLU A 319 1.10 31.65 -12.04
CA GLU A 319 2.56 31.54 -12.08
C GLU A 319 3.12 31.34 -10.66
N GLU A 320 2.68 32.14 -9.69
CA GLU A 320 3.06 32.01 -8.28
C GLU A 320 2.64 30.65 -7.70
N ALA A 321 1.40 30.24 -7.94
CA ALA A 321 0.86 28.95 -7.51
C ALA A 321 1.68 27.77 -8.05
N LEU A 322 2.06 27.83 -9.32
CA LEU A 322 2.87 26.80 -9.96
C LEU A 322 4.29 26.75 -9.38
N ILE A 323 4.89 27.91 -9.14
CA ILE A 323 6.21 28.03 -8.53
C ILE A 323 6.20 27.45 -7.11
N LEU A 324 5.20 27.80 -6.30
CA LEU A 324 5.03 27.26 -4.96
C LEU A 324 4.80 25.76 -4.97
N GLY A 325 3.98 25.25 -5.89
CA GLY A 325 3.72 23.83 -6.05
C GLY A 325 4.98 23.04 -6.39
N VAL A 326 5.74 23.49 -7.40
CA VAL A 326 6.96 22.81 -7.85
C VAL A 326 8.09 22.91 -6.82
N LEU A 327 8.36 24.11 -6.31
CA LEU A 327 9.46 24.30 -5.36
C LEU A 327 9.14 23.78 -3.96
N GLY A 328 7.89 23.86 -3.52
CA GLY A 328 7.45 23.30 -2.23
C GLY A 328 7.37 21.77 -2.23
N PHE A 329 7.17 21.15 -3.41
CA PHE A 329 7.22 19.69 -3.53
C PHE A 329 8.60 19.13 -3.19
N ILE A 330 9.69 19.79 -3.60
CA ILE A 330 11.06 19.28 -3.44
C ILE A 330 11.41 18.99 -1.96
N PRO A 331 11.33 19.97 -1.04
CA PRO A 331 11.60 19.70 0.36
C PRO A 331 10.59 18.72 0.98
N GLY A 332 9.32 18.75 0.56
CA GLY A 332 8.30 17.80 0.99
C GLY A 332 8.64 16.36 0.59
N PHE A 333 9.10 16.14 -0.63
CA PHE A 333 9.56 14.84 -1.13
C PHE A 333 10.80 14.34 -0.38
N LEU A 334 11.80 15.19 -0.16
CA LEU A 334 13.03 14.82 0.55
C LEU A 334 12.74 14.42 2.00
N VAL A 335 11.99 15.25 2.72
CA VAL A 335 11.63 14.98 4.13
C VAL A 335 10.70 13.77 4.22
N GLY A 336 9.70 13.66 3.34
CA GLY A 336 8.78 12.53 3.29
C GLY A 336 9.53 11.21 3.03
N THR A 337 10.48 11.21 2.10
CA THR A 337 11.34 10.03 1.84
C THR A 337 12.20 9.69 3.05
N ALA A 338 12.80 10.66 3.72
CA ALA A 338 13.61 10.45 4.93
C ALA A 338 12.76 9.86 6.07
N ILE A 339 11.54 10.35 6.27
CA ILE A 339 10.61 9.82 7.28
C ILE A 339 10.22 8.38 6.95
N LEU A 340 9.80 8.09 5.70
CA LEU A 340 9.40 6.74 5.30
C LEU A 340 10.56 5.74 5.43
N THR A 341 11.78 6.11 5.04
CA THR A 341 12.97 5.26 5.19
C THR A 341 13.33 5.03 6.65
N GLY A 342 13.23 6.07 7.49
CA GLY A 342 13.43 5.96 8.94
C GLY A 342 12.39 5.04 9.59
N MET A 343 11.11 5.20 9.23
CA MET A 343 10.04 4.32 9.71
C MET A 343 10.25 2.88 9.22
N ALA A 344 10.64 2.66 7.97
CA ALA A 344 10.94 1.33 7.45
C ALA A 344 12.07 0.65 8.23
N ALA A 345 13.13 1.38 8.56
CA ALA A 345 14.25 0.87 9.35
C ALA A 345 13.84 0.51 10.79
N ALA A 346 12.99 1.35 11.41
CA ALA A 346 12.52 1.14 12.79
C ALA A 346 11.48 0.02 12.91
N THR A 347 10.59 -0.12 11.91
CA THR A 347 9.43 -1.04 11.99
C THR A 347 9.57 -2.29 11.13
N THR A 348 10.57 -2.34 10.24
CA THR A 348 10.75 -3.39 9.22
C THR A 348 9.54 -3.59 8.29
N LEU A 349 8.62 -2.61 8.26
CA LEU A 349 7.51 -2.59 7.32
C LEU A 349 8.02 -2.21 5.91
N PRO A 350 7.37 -2.70 4.84
CA PRO A 350 7.76 -2.38 3.46
C PRO A 350 7.33 -0.95 3.06
N LEU A 351 7.81 0.04 3.81
CA LEU A 351 7.56 1.46 3.56
C LEU A 351 8.58 1.96 2.53
N GLN A 352 8.12 2.19 1.31
CA GLN A 352 8.99 2.67 0.23
C GLN A 352 8.32 3.81 -0.52
N MET A 353 9.13 4.83 -0.84
CA MET A 353 8.72 5.87 -1.77
C MET A 353 8.72 5.29 -3.19
N THR A 354 7.54 5.12 -3.79
CA THR A 354 7.41 4.65 -5.18
C THR A 354 7.33 5.84 -6.14
N PHE A 355 7.78 5.63 -7.38
CA PHE A 355 7.68 6.67 -8.42
C PHE A 355 6.21 7.09 -8.64
N GLY A 356 5.28 6.12 -8.67
CA GLY A 356 3.84 6.41 -8.83
C GLY A 356 3.28 7.29 -7.71
N MET A 357 3.69 7.03 -6.44
CA MET A 357 3.31 7.85 -5.30
C MET A 357 3.91 9.27 -5.41
N ALA A 358 5.18 9.40 -5.75
CA ALA A 358 5.83 10.69 -5.92
C ALA A 358 5.16 11.51 -7.05
N ALA A 359 4.89 10.87 -8.19
CA ALA A 359 4.23 11.50 -9.33
C ALA A 359 2.78 11.93 -9.00
N SER A 360 2.01 11.09 -8.32
CA SER A 360 0.62 11.41 -7.95
C SER A 360 0.54 12.58 -6.96
N VAL A 361 1.43 12.62 -5.96
CA VAL A 361 1.50 13.75 -5.02
C VAL A 361 1.98 15.02 -5.71
N PHE A 362 2.96 14.93 -6.61
CA PHE A 362 3.41 16.09 -7.39
C PHE A 362 2.27 16.70 -8.22
N VAL A 363 1.58 15.86 -9.00
CA VAL A 363 0.45 16.32 -9.83
C VAL A 363 -0.68 16.87 -8.94
N GLY A 364 -1.02 16.18 -7.85
CA GLY A 364 -2.01 16.64 -6.88
C GLY A 364 -1.64 17.99 -6.25
N THR A 365 -0.37 18.20 -5.90
CA THR A 365 0.14 19.46 -5.35
C THR A 365 0.02 20.58 -6.37
N VAL A 366 0.42 20.37 -7.61
CA VAL A 366 0.29 21.37 -8.68
C VAL A 366 -1.17 21.74 -8.91
N ILE A 367 -2.07 20.75 -8.97
CA ILE A 367 -3.51 20.98 -9.12
C ILE A 367 -4.06 21.77 -7.92
N ALA A 368 -3.73 21.36 -6.69
CA ALA A 368 -4.18 22.03 -5.48
C ALA A 368 -3.70 23.49 -5.42
N CYS A 369 -2.44 23.75 -5.75
CA CYS A 369 -1.87 25.09 -5.80
C CYS A 369 -2.56 25.95 -6.86
N THR A 370 -2.76 25.44 -8.07
CA THR A 370 -3.41 26.19 -9.17
C THR A 370 -4.88 26.49 -8.86
N LEU A 371 -5.61 25.55 -8.28
CA LEU A 371 -7.00 25.77 -7.83
C LEU A 371 -7.06 26.82 -6.71
N SER A 372 -6.16 26.77 -5.73
CA SER A 372 -6.06 27.75 -4.65
C SER A 372 -5.76 29.16 -5.20
N GLY A 373 -4.85 29.26 -6.17
CA GLY A 373 -4.53 30.52 -6.86
C GLY A 373 -5.73 31.08 -7.62
N ALA A 374 -6.45 30.23 -8.36
CA ALA A 374 -7.66 30.64 -9.08
C ALA A 374 -8.77 31.13 -8.13
N ILE A 375 -8.90 30.52 -6.95
CA ILE A 375 -9.87 30.97 -5.93
C ILE A 375 -9.42 32.29 -5.30
N ALA A 376 -8.12 32.45 -5.00
CA ALA A 376 -7.58 33.71 -4.42
C ALA A 376 -7.80 34.92 -5.33
N THR A 377 -7.72 34.76 -6.65
CA THR A 377 -7.95 35.84 -7.61
C THR A 377 -9.40 36.36 -7.63
N ARG A 378 -10.37 35.60 -7.12
CA ARG A 378 -11.77 36.10 -7.04
C ARG A 378 -11.92 37.35 -6.18
N ARG A 379 -11.03 37.56 -5.21
CA ARG A 379 -11.00 38.81 -4.42
C ARG A 379 -10.63 40.03 -5.28
N LEU A 380 -9.72 39.82 -6.22
CA LEU A 380 -9.28 40.88 -7.16
C LEU A 380 -10.38 41.32 -8.11
N VAL A 381 -11.27 40.41 -8.51
CA VAL A 381 -12.41 40.70 -9.40
C VAL A 381 -13.41 41.63 -8.72
N ARG A 382 -13.62 41.47 -7.42
CA ARG A 382 -14.60 42.19 -6.61
C ARG A 382 -14.09 43.56 -6.09
N ALA A 383 -12.77 43.82 -6.17
CA ALA A 383 -12.20 45.09 -5.75
C ALA A 383 -12.47 46.15 -6.80
N ASP A 384 -13.18 47.24 -6.39
CA ASP A 384 -13.36 48.43 -7.22
C ASP A 384 -12.06 49.26 -7.20
N PRO A 385 -11.50 49.64 -8.37
CA PRO A 385 -10.34 50.51 -8.40
C PRO A 385 -10.56 51.86 -7.71
N ALA A 386 -11.82 52.36 -7.68
CA ALA A 386 -12.16 53.64 -7.05
C ALA A 386 -12.02 53.61 -5.52
N ASP A 387 -12.14 52.45 -4.87
CA ASP A 387 -12.02 52.29 -3.41
C ASP A 387 -10.56 52.19 -2.93
N LEU A 388 -9.59 52.15 -3.86
CA LEU A 388 -8.17 51.89 -3.55
C LEU A 388 -7.25 53.07 -3.75
N PHE A 389 -7.77 54.19 -4.30
CA PHE A 389 -7.14 55.49 -4.45
C PHE A 389 -7.81 56.53 -3.56
#